data_0c61a802d8034b6a9d8ef556a570b26f
#
_entry.id   0c61a802d8034b6a9d8ef556a570b26f
#
_cell.length_a   1.000
_cell.length_b   1.000
_cell.length_c   1.000
_cell.angle_alpha   90.00
_cell.angle_beta   90.00
_cell.angle_gamma   90.00
#
_symmetry.space_group_name_H-M   'P 1'
#
loop_
_entity.id
_entity.type
_entity.pdbx_description
1 polymer ?
#
loop_
_entity_poly.entity_id
_entity_poly.type
_entity_poly.pdbx_seq_one_letter_code
_entity_poly.pdbx_strand_id
1 'polypeptide(L)'
;MLCATLVVCAVSAKTERMTVRERVESGKKVSVHKIIKSDDADLIYSEGLKYYGREKWKQSSELFDACQAYYVGDVREDSIAFFSARSKFKNRDYADATSQLDEFRRKFGRSIFIEDAEAMLAMCHYYLSPDPTRDQSITSEAIIAFSEFIERYPNSKRVEAFSNLIIELTERLKKKAYLNAYTYFKIQRYKSAVVALRNALKQYPDTPYREDILYFIAVSNYRLAHNSISDKQGERYLNVLDSYYSFINEFPESKRRKELERYIKEAKDYLDKNNIEKQK
;
A
#
# COMPACT_ATOMS: atom_id res chain seq x y z
N MET A 1 -64.99 -28.13 67.98
CA MET A 1 -64.04 -28.62 66.98
C MET A 1 -63.74 -27.49 65.97
N LEU A 2 -62.61 -26.79 66.18
CA LEU A 2 -62.19 -25.73 65.32
C LEU A 2 -61.21 -26.32 64.29
N CYS A 3 -61.54 -26.20 62.99
CA CYS A 3 -60.63 -26.55 61.91
C CYS A 3 -59.89 -25.29 61.52
N ALA A 4 -58.58 -25.26 61.80
CA ALA A 4 -57.71 -24.18 61.41
C ALA A 4 -57.18 -24.50 60.01
N THR A 5 -57.57 -23.79 58.99
CA THR A 5 -57.07 -23.84 57.67
C THR A 5 -55.78 -22.93 57.54
N LEU A 6 -54.65 -23.57 57.50
CA LEU A 6 -53.32 -22.90 57.16
C LEU A 6 -53.30 -22.53 55.68
N VAL A 7 -53.39 -21.24 55.36
CA VAL A 7 -53.18 -20.71 54.05
C VAL A 7 -51.61 -20.53 53.91
N VAL A 8 -50.99 -21.41 53.21
CA VAL A 8 -49.53 -21.25 52.80
C VAL A 8 -49.50 -20.28 51.63
N CYS A 9 -49.17 -19.03 51.91
CA CYS A 9 -48.80 -18.08 50.85
C CYS A 9 -47.43 -18.47 50.28
N ALA A 10 -47.43 -19.14 49.13
CA ALA A 10 -46.20 -19.33 48.33
C ALA A 10 -45.81 -18.01 47.69
N VAL A 11 -44.89 -17.28 48.33
CA VAL A 11 -44.22 -16.13 47.69
C VAL A 11 -43.27 -16.70 46.65
N SER A 12 -43.73 -16.67 45.40
CA SER A 12 -42.88 -16.95 44.24
C SER A 12 -41.85 -15.83 44.08
N ALA A 13 -40.65 -16.01 44.65
CA ALA A 13 -39.52 -15.14 44.40
C ALA A 13 -39.10 -15.30 42.92
N LYS A 14 -39.67 -14.46 42.04
CA LYS A 14 -39.08 -14.25 40.70
C LYS A 14 -37.67 -13.73 40.92
N THR A 15 -36.69 -14.61 40.76
CA THR A 15 -35.28 -14.20 40.68
C THR A 15 -35.17 -13.30 39.44
N GLU A 16 -35.21 -11.98 39.63
CA GLU A 16 -35.00 -11.03 38.57
C GLU A 16 -33.59 -11.31 38.02
N ARG A 17 -33.55 -11.73 36.76
CA ARG A 17 -32.25 -11.94 36.07
C ARG A 17 -31.63 -10.56 35.86
N MET A 18 -30.48 -10.33 36.50
CA MET A 18 -29.70 -9.09 36.31
C MET A 18 -29.58 -8.75 34.82
N THR A 19 -29.85 -7.50 34.50
CA THR A 19 -29.67 -6.93 33.17
C THR A 19 -28.20 -7.02 32.73
N VAL A 20 -27.92 -6.81 31.45
CA VAL A 20 -26.54 -6.78 30.94
C VAL A 20 -25.75 -5.64 31.59
N ARG A 21 -26.41 -4.45 31.74
CA ARG A 21 -25.82 -3.27 32.39
C ARG A 21 -25.41 -3.56 33.85
N GLU A 22 -26.31 -4.07 34.66
CA GLU A 22 -26.03 -4.43 36.05
C GLU A 22 -24.91 -5.46 36.20
N ARG A 23 -24.82 -6.42 35.28
CA ARG A 23 -23.69 -7.39 35.25
C ARG A 23 -22.38 -6.74 34.98
N VAL A 24 -22.31 -5.83 33.99
CA VAL A 24 -21.09 -5.09 33.64
C VAL A 24 -20.66 -4.19 34.81
N GLU A 25 -21.63 -3.44 35.40
CA GLU A 25 -21.38 -2.56 36.54
C GLU A 25 -20.93 -3.32 37.80
N SER A 26 -21.44 -4.54 38.01
CA SER A 26 -20.97 -5.43 39.10
C SER A 26 -19.61 -6.11 38.82
N GLY A 27 -18.92 -5.75 37.72
CA GLY A 27 -17.61 -6.31 37.37
C GLY A 27 -17.62 -7.74 36.82
N LYS A 28 -18.80 -8.31 36.52
CA LYS A 28 -18.90 -9.64 35.92
C LYS A 28 -18.47 -9.59 34.45
N LYS A 29 -17.70 -10.57 34.00
CA LYS A 29 -17.33 -10.72 32.58
C LYS A 29 -18.59 -10.93 31.74
N VAL A 30 -18.84 -9.99 30.80
CA VAL A 30 -19.90 -10.09 29.79
C VAL A 30 -19.24 -10.10 28.42
N SER A 31 -19.68 -10.97 27.51
CA SER A 31 -19.14 -11.01 26.15
C SER A 31 -19.61 -9.80 25.36
N VAL A 32 -18.75 -9.31 24.43
CA VAL A 32 -19.05 -8.20 23.51
C VAL A 32 -20.40 -8.39 22.81
N HIS A 33 -20.64 -9.57 22.28
CA HIS A 33 -21.93 -9.91 21.64
C HIS A 33 -23.16 -9.71 22.54
N LYS A 34 -23.06 -10.00 23.85
CA LYS A 34 -24.17 -9.74 24.79
C LYS A 34 -24.32 -8.26 25.09
N ILE A 35 -23.24 -7.51 25.12
CA ILE A 35 -23.28 -6.06 25.29
C ILE A 35 -23.96 -5.41 24.09
N ILE A 36 -23.59 -5.79 22.87
CA ILE A 36 -24.20 -5.31 21.63
C ILE A 36 -25.69 -5.66 21.60
N LYS A 37 -26.08 -6.89 21.98
CA LYS A 37 -27.49 -7.34 22.03
C LYS A 37 -28.31 -6.71 23.14
N SER A 38 -27.71 -5.95 24.07
CA SER A 38 -28.49 -5.25 25.09
C SER A 38 -29.24 -4.05 24.54
N ASP A 39 -28.88 -3.60 23.33
CA ASP A 39 -29.49 -2.43 22.66
C ASP A 39 -29.36 -1.12 23.47
N ASP A 40 -28.36 -1.08 24.36
CA ASP A 40 -28.08 0.04 25.27
C ASP A 40 -26.87 0.82 24.69
N ALA A 41 -27.18 1.87 23.94
CA ALA A 41 -26.18 2.66 23.22
C ALA A 41 -25.07 3.22 24.14
N ASP A 42 -25.44 3.77 25.31
CA ASP A 42 -24.48 4.35 26.25
C ASP A 42 -23.58 3.27 26.91
N LEU A 43 -24.16 2.08 27.18
CA LEU A 43 -23.37 0.94 27.66
C LEU A 43 -22.38 0.48 26.59
N ILE A 44 -22.83 0.32 25.33
CA ILE A 44 -21.99 -0.11 24.21
C ILE A 44 -20.84 0.88 24.02
N TYR A 45 -21.16 2.19 24.01
CA TYR A 45 -20.15 3.25 23.86
C TYR A 45 -19.11 3.23 25.00
N SER A 46 -19.60 3.20 26.27
CA SER A 46 -18.70 3.21 27.44
C SER A 46 -17.78 1.98 27.50
N GLU A 47 -18.30 0.81 27.16
CA GLU A 47 -17.49 -0.41 27.05
C GLU A 47 -16.53 -0.33 25.85
N GLY A 48 -16.94 0.26 24.73
CA GLY A 48 -16.06 0.54 23.59
C GLY A 48 -14.81 1.32 24.03
N LEU A 49 -14.99 2.39 24.79
CA LEU A 49 -13.89 3.18 25.37
C LEU A 49 -13.02 2.38 26.34
N LYS A 50 -13.63 1.54 27.21
CA LYS A 50 -12.87 0.69 28.14
C LYS A 50 -12.01 -0.35 27.42
N TYR A 51 -12.57 -1.01 26.36
CA TYR A 51 -11.80 -1.93 25.55
C TYR A 51 -10.70 -1.21 24.77
N TYR A 52 -10.96 0.00 24.28
CA TYR A 52 -9.97 0.85 23.63
C TYR A 52 -8.80 1.18 24.58
N GLY A 53 -9.08 1.64 25.80
CA GLY A 53 -8.06 1.94 26.80
C GLY A 53 -7.24 0.71 27.27
N ARG A 54 -7.79 -0.49 27.08
CA ARG A 54 -7.10 -1.78 27.33
C ARG A 54 -6.41 -2.36 26.08
N GLU A 55 -6.34 -1.60 24.99
CA GLU A 55 -5.77 -2.01 23.72
C GLU A 55 -6.40 -3.28 23.11
N LYS A 56 -7.65 -3.55 23.46
CA LYS A 56 -8.44 -4.65 22.90
C LYS A 56 -9.13 -4.19 21.62
N TRP A 57 -8.32 -3.93 20.59
CA TRP A 57 -8.70 -3.20 19.39
C TRP A 57 -9.88 -3.83 18.65
N LYS A 58 -9.87 -5.16 18.47
CA LYS A 58 -10.97 -5.87 17.81
C LYS A 58 -12.31 -5.67 18.53
N GLN A 59 -12.34 -5.89 19.85
CA GLN A 59 -13.53 -5.72 20.64
C GLN A 59 -14.00 -4.27 20.68
N SER A 60 -13.06 -3.34 20.71
CA SER A 60 -13.36 -1.91 20.69
C SER A 60 -14.02 -1.51 19.37
N SER A 61 -13.48 -1.94 18.22
CA SER A 61 -14.07 -1.62 16.92
C SER A 61 -15.47 -2.21 16.76
N GLU A 62 -15.69 -3.47 17.18
CA GLU A 62 -16.99 -4.12 17.14
C GLU A 62 -18.06 -3.32 17.96
N LEU A 63 -17.68 -2.79 19.12
CA LEU A 63 -18.58 -2.00 19.97
C LEU A 63 -18.86 -0.62 19.36
N PHE A 64 -17.84 0.08 18.85
CA PHE A 64 -18.05 1.37 18.20
C PHE A 64 -18.88 1.23 16.91
N ASP A 65 -18.64 0.22 16.09
CA ASP A 65 -19.45 -0.06 14.90
C ASP A 65 -20.93 -0.29 15.28
N ALA A 66 -21.16 -1.05 16.36
CA ALA A 66 -22.52 -1.34 16.81
C ALA A 66 -23.25 -0.12 17.36
N CYS A 67 -22.55 0.84 17.98
CA CYS A 67 -23.23 2.01 18.54
C CYS A 67 -23.33 3.19 17.56
N GLN A 68 -22.62 3.16 16.42
CA GLN A 68 -22.56 4.27 15.48
C GLN A 68 -23.94 4.75 15.00
N ALA A 69 -24.87 3.82 14.75
CA ALA A 69 -26.22 4.14 14.25
C ALA A 69 -27.05 4.92 15.26
N TYR A 70 -26.82 4.76 16.57
CA TYR A 70 -27.55 5.45 17.62
C TYR A 70 -27.14 6.91 17.82
N TYR A 71 -25.95 7.28 17.29
CA TYR A 71 -25.36 8.60 17.51
C TYR A 71 -25.30 9.47 16.24
N VAL A 72 -26.11 9.14 15.24
CA VAL A 72 -26.21 9.96 14.01
C VAL A 72 -26.74 11.36 14.35
N GLY A 73 -25.96 12.39 14.05
CA GLY A 73 -26.27 13.78 14.40
C GLY A 73 -25.92 14.18 15.85
N ASP A 74 -25.40 13.29 16.67
CA ASP A 74 -24.90 13.58 18.01
C ASP A 74 -23.48 14.17 17.96
N VAL A 75 -23.10 14.94 18.98
CA VAL A 75 -21.74 15.52 19.10
C VAL A 75 -20.63 14.46 19.20
N ARG A 76 -20.96 13.23 19.54
CA ARG A 76 -20.05 12.10 19.65
C ARG A 76 -19.88 11.32 18.35
N GLU A 77 -20.64 11.63 17.30
CA GLU A 77 -20.69 10.85 16.08
C GLU A 77 -19.28 10.77 15.41
N ASP A 78 -18.57 11.89 15.34
CA ASP A 78 -17.22 11.93 14.76
C ASP A 78 -16.21 11.15 15.62
N SER A 79 -16.26 11.27 16.94
CA SER A 79 -15.35 10.55 17.84
C SER A 79 -15.59 9.03 17.80
N ILE A 80 -16.85 8.58 17.72
CA ILE A 80 -17.19 7.16 17.58
C ILE A 80 -16.65 6.61 16.27
N ALA A 81 -16.89 7.30 15.16
CA ALA A 81 -16.37 6.90 13.84
C ALA A 81 -14.83 6.87 13.82
N PHE A 82 -14.19 7.87 14.42
CA PHE A 82 -12.74 7.93 14.53
C PHE A 82 -12.16 6.78 15.35
N PHE A 83 -12.72 6.53 16.56
CA PHE A 83 -12.21 5.46 17.43
C PHE A 83 -12.48 4.07 16.85
N SER A 84 -13.58 3.86 16.11
CA SER A 84 -13.79 2.62 15.36
C SER A 84 -12.70 2.41 14.31
N ALA A 85 -12.50 3.39 13.42
CA ALA A 85 -11.49 3.33 12.37
C ALA A 85 -10.07 3.16 12.94
N ARG A 86 -9.73 3.91 14.00
CA ARG A 86 -8.44 3.81 14.69
C ARG A 86 -8.24 2.43 15.34
N SER A 87 -9.29 1.84 15.90
CA SER A 87 -9.22 0.50 16.47
C SER A 87 -8.93 -0.55 15.40
N LYS A 88 -9.58 -0.45 14.22
CA LYS A 88 -9.27 -1.31 13.06
C LYS A 88 -7.83 -1.13 12.58
N PHE A 89 -7.37 0.12 12.47
CA PHE A 89 -5.98 0.40 12.12
C PHE A 89 -4.99 -0.25 13.11
N LYS A 90 -5.24 -0.11 14.43
CA LYS A 90 -4.40 -0.71 15.48
C LYS A 90 -4.48 -2.23 15.49
N ASN A 91 -5.62 -2.80 15.07
CA ASN A 91 -5.79 -4.25 14.90
C ASN A 91 -5.15 -4.77 13.59
N ARG A 92 -4.58 -3.90 12.76
CA ARG A 92 -4.00 -4.18 11.42
C ARG A 92 -5.03 -4.58 10.36
N ASP A 93 -6.29 -4.30 10.58
CA ASP A 93 -7.37 -4.49 9.60
C ASP A 93 -7.38 -3.29 8.65
N TYR A 94 -6.27 -3.12 7.90
CA TYR A 94 -6.00 -1.91 7.13
C TYR A 94 -7.02 -1.67 6.01
N ALA A 95 -7.57 -2.71 5.40
CA ALA A 95 -8.57 -2.58 4.34
C ALA A 95 -9.88 -1.97 4.89
N ASP A 96 -10.38 -2.47 6.01
CA ASP A 96 -11.58 -1.95 6.66
C ASP A 96 -11.33 -0.55 7.23
N ALA A 97 -10.13 -0.34 7.83
CA ALA A 97 -9.73 0.97 8.32
C ALA A 97 -9.68 2.01 7.19
N THR A 98 -9.16 1.67 5.99
CA THR A 98 -9.13 2.55 4.81
C THR A 98 -10.53 3.03 4.46
N SER A 99 -11.50 2.10 4.34
CA SER A 99 -12.88 2.42 3.98
C SER A 99 -13.52 3.38 4.99
N GLN A 100 -13.35 3.12 6.29
CA GLN A 100 -13.90 3.97 7.34
C GLN A 100 -13.22 5.32 7.45
N LEU A 101 -11.88 5.38 7.29
CA LEU A 101 -11.13 6.64 7.33
C LEU A 101 -11.46 7.53 6.13
N ASP A 102 -11.68 6.94 4.95
CA ASP A 102 -12.09 7.69 3.78
C ASP A 102 -13.53 8.23 3.92
N GLU A 103 -14.45 7.46 4.52
CA GLU A 103 -15.78 7.94 4.89
C GLU A 103 -15.70 9.05 5.95
N PHE A 104 -14.85 8.88 6.96
CA PHE A 104 -14.62 9.88 8.01
C PHE A 104 -14.16 11.20 7.41
N ARG A 105 -13.16 11.16 6.50
CA ARG A 105 -12.63 12.35 5.81
C ARG A 105 -13.73 13.09 5.04
N ARG A 106 -14.61 12.35 4.36
CA ARG A 106 -15.72 12.95 3.59
C ARG A 106 -16.79 13.58 4.48
N LYS A 107 -17.12 12.93 5.59
CA LYS A 107 -18.22 13.35 6.46
C LYS A 107 -17.80 14.38 7.51
N PHE A 108 -16.61 14.22 8.08
CA PHE A 108 -16.13 14.96 9.25
C PHE A 108 -14.88 15.80 8.95
N GLY A 109 -14.81 16.43 7.79
CA GLY A 109 -13.66 17.22 7.36
C GLY A 109 -13.28 18.43 8.24
N ARG A 110 -14.10 18.76 9.25
CA ARG A 110 -13.82 19.80 10.25
C ARG A 110 -13.61 19.26 11.65
N SER A 111 -13.57 17.94 11.82
CA SER A 111 -13.32 17.30 13.12
C SER A 111 -11.91 17.58 13.60
N ILE A 112 -11.75 17.65 14.93
CA ILE A 112 -10.41 17.74 15.56
C ILE A 112 -9.53 16.53 15.25
N PHE A 113 -10.12 15.42 14.83
CA PHE A 113 -9.44 14.16 14.50
C PHE A 113 -9.00 14.07 13.03
N ILE A 114 -9.30 15.09 12.19
CA ILE A 114 -9.13 14.98 10.74
C ILE A 114 -7.66 14.77 10.32
N GLU A 115 -6.71 15.46 10.95
CA GLU A 115 -5.28 15.27 10.67
C GLU A 115 -4.83 13.84 11.00
N ASP A 116 -5.25 13.31 12.16
CA ASP A 116 -4.91 11.95 12.55
C ASP A 116 -5.58 10.90 11.64
N ALA A 117 -6.81 11.14 11.20
CA ALA A 117 -7.53 10.26 10.30
C ALA A 117 -6.86 10.20 8.92
N GLU A 118 -6.49 11.34 8.34
CA GLU A 118 -5.78 11.40 7.05
C GLU A 118 -4.39 10.79 7.13
N ALA A 119 -3.67 11.01 8.23
CA ALA A 119 -2.39 10.35 8.48
C ALA A 119 -2.53 8.82 8.54
N MET A 120 -3.56 8.32 9.23
CA MET A 120 -3.82 6.88 9.30
C MET A 120 -4.28 6.31 7.96
N LEU A 121 -5.05 7.05 7.17
CA LEU A 121 -5.46 6.65 5.82
C LEU A 121 -4.24 6.43 4.92
N ALA A 122 -3.32 7.39 4.89
CA ALA A 122 -2.06 7.26 4.14
C ALA A 122 -1.23 6.06 4.62
N MET A 123 -1.16 5.83 5.94
CA MET A 123 -0.48 4.67 6.51
C MET A 123 -1.18 3.34 6.18
N CYS A 124 -2.51 3.30 6.05
CA CYS A 124 -3.22 2.10 5.61
C CYS A 124 -2.79 1.71 4.19
N HIS A 125 -2.77 2.66 3.24
CA HIS A 125 -2.28 2.41 1.89
C HIS A 125 -0.82 1.94 1.88
N TYR A 126 0.04 2.50 2.75
CA TYR A 126 1.43 2.05 2.90
C TYR A 126 1.51 0.58 3.32
N TYR A 127 0.76 0.17 4.34
CA TYR A 127 0.77 -1.22 4.82
C TYR A 127 0.12 -2.20 3.84
N LEU A 128 -0.82 -1.73 3.02
CA LEU A 128 -1.45 -2.53 1.97
C LEU A 128 -0.61 -2.58 0.68
N SER A 129 0.40 -1.70 0.53
CA SER A 129 1.29 -1.67 -0.63
C SER A 129 2.07 -2.99 -0.77
N PRO A 130 1.91 -3.71 -1.88
CA PRO A 130 2.49 -5.04 -2.05
C PRO A 130 3.97 -5.00 -2.46
N ASP A 131 4.58 -6.19 -2.55
CA ASP A 131 5.91 -6.36 -3.15
C ASP A 131 5.97 -5.82 -4.59
N PRO A 132 7.12 -5.28 -5.06
CA PRO A 132 7.27 -4.72 -6.41
C PRO A 132 6.95 -5.67 -7.57
N THR A 133 6.89 -6.98 -7.34
CA THR A 133 6.51 -7.94 -8.39
C THR A 133 5.01 -7.96 -8.70
N ARG A 134 4.18 -7.47 -7.75
CA ARG A 134 2.72 -7.40 -7.87
C ARG A 134 2.25 -6.07 -8.46
N ASP A 135 0.96 -5.90 -8.61
CA ASP A 135 0.36 -4.61 -8.99
C ASP A 135 0.69 -3.52 -7.97
N GLN A 136 0.99 -2.31 -8.45
CA GLN A 136 1.46 -1.20 -7.62
C GLN A 136 0.44 -0.04 -7.53
N SER A 137 -0.82 -0.28 -7.84
CA SER A 137 -1.88 0.74 -7.76
C SER A 137 -1.98 1.30 -6.34
N ILE A 138 -2.04 0.43 -5.33
CA ILE A 138 -2.09 0.83 -3.91
C ILE A 138 -0.81 1.59 -3.49
N THR A 139 0.35 1.23 -4.05
CA THR A 139 1.61 1.98 -3.79
C THR A 139 1.51 3.41 -4.30
N SER A 140 0.93 3.60 -5.48
CA SER A 140 0.69 4.93 -6.05
C SER A 140 -0.33 5.73 -5.24
N GLU A 141 -1.41 5.09 -4.77
CA GLU A 141 -2.39 5.69 -3.87
C GLU A 141 -1.75 6.12 -2.54
N ALA A 142 -0.85 5.31 -1.97
CA ALA A 142 -0.12 5.67 -0.77
C ALA A 142 0.75 6.93 -0.97
N ILE A 143 1.48 7.02 -2.09
CA ILE A 143 2.30 8.20 -2.42
C ILE A 143 1.42 9.44 -2.54
N ILE A 144 0.27 9.34 -3.23
CA ILE A 144 -0.69 10.44 -3.36
C ILE A 144 -1.20 10.87 -1.99
N ALA A 145 -1.66 9.93 -1.15
CA ALA A 145 -2.20 10.22 0.18
C ALA A 145 -1.17 10.90 1.10
N PHE A 146 0.11 10.45 1.08
CA PHE A 146 1.17 11.12 1.82
C PHE A 146 1.47 12.52 1.28
N SER A 147 1.47 12.70 -0.05
CA SER A 147 1.72 14.00 -0.68
C SER A 147 0.62 15.01 -0.35
N GLU A 148 -0.65 14.59 -0.44
CA GLU A 148 -1.81 15.42 -0.03
C GLU A 148 -1.76 15.78 1.45
N PHE A 149 -1.34 14.85 2.31
CA PHE A 149 -1.17 15.12 3.73
C PHE A 149 -0.10 16.18 3.98
N ILE A 150 1.07 16.05 3.35
CA ILE A 150 2.19 17.02 3.50
C ILE A 150 1.78 18.42 3.00
N GLU A 151 1.07 18.48 1.89
CA GLU A 151 0.57 19.75 1.33
C GLU A 151 -0.45 20.42 2.28
N ARG A 152 -1.37 19.62 2.86
CA ARG A 152 -2.42 20.14 3.75
C ARG A 152 -1.90 20.49 5.14
N TYR A 153 -0.93 19.76 5.66
CA TYR A 153 -0.38 19.92 7.01
C TYR A 153 1.15 20.13 7.01
N PRO A 154 1.66 21.20 6.40
CA PRO A 154 3.11 21.40 6.23
C PRO A 154 3.87 21.56 7.57
N ASN A 155 3.18 21.90 8.66
CA ASN A 155 3.76 22.04 9.99
C ASN A 155 3.57 20.80 10.87
N SER A 156 3.01 19.72 10.35
CA SER A 156 2.85 18.47 11.10
C SER A 156 4.20 17.82 11.40
N LYS A 157 4.35 17.29 12.61
CA LYS A 157 5.53 16.50 13.00
C LYS A 157 5.73 15.23 12.16
N ARG A 158 4.74 14.84 11.35
CA ARG A 158 4.76 13.64 10.50
C ARG A 158 5.40 13.90 9.13
N VAL A 159 5.60 15.15 8.73
CA VAL A 159 6.05 15.53 7.38
C VAL A 159 7.35 14.85 7.00
N GLU A 160 8.38 14.90 7.87
CA GLU A 160 9.67 14.26 7.60
C GLU A 160 9.54 12.74 7.42
N ALA A 161 8.82 12.08 8.33
CA ALA A 161 8.61 10.63 8.25
C ALA A 161 7.85 10.24 6.97
N PHE A 162 6.82 10.99 6.60
CA PHE A 162 6.01 10.73 5.40
C PHE A 162 6.80 11.00 4.11
N SER A 163 7.64 12.02 4.09
CA SER A 163 8.57 12.26 2.97
C SER A 163 9.50 11.08 2.75
N ASN A 164 10.04 10.49 3.81
CA ASN A 164 10.88 9.30 3.72
C ASN A 164 10.10 8.06 3.22
N LEU A 165 8.82 7.91 3.62
CA LEU A 165 7.97 6.83 3.10
C LEU A 165 7.64 7.01 1.61
N ILE A 166 7.46 8.25 1.12
CA ILE A 166 7.30 8.53 -0.32
C ILE A 166 8.54 8.08 -1.09
N ILE A 167 9.74 8.37 -0.58
CA ILE A 167 11.00 7.93 -1.20
C ILE A 167 11.04 6.39 -1.28
N GLU A 168 10.76 5.70 -0.18
CA GLU A 168 10.74 4.23 -0.13
C GLU A 168 9.75 3.64 -1.15
N LEU A 169 8.51 4.17 -1.19
CA LEU A 169 7.48 3.71 -2.11
C LEU A 169 7.86 3.98 -3.57
N THR A 170 8.52 5.12 -3.84
CA THR A 170 9.02 5.46 -5.18
C THR A 170 10.07 4.46 -5.63
N GLU A 171 10.96 4.01 -4.73
CA GLU A 171 11.93 2.96 -5.06
C GLU A 171 11.25 1.62 -5.41
N ARG A 172 10.10 1.28 -4.78
CA ARG A 172 9.29 0.12 -5.18
C ARG A 172 8.77 0.26 -6.61
N LEU A 173 8.30 1.45 -7.00
CA LEU A 173 7.85 1.73 -8.38
C LEU A 173 8.99 1.67 -9.39
N LYS A 174 10.17 2.23 -9.08
CA LYS A 174 11.39 2.13 -9.91
C LYS A 174 11.77 0.66 -10.14
N LYS A 175 11.76 -0.14 -9.07
CA LYS A 175 12.01 -1.58 -9.16
C LYS A 175 10.98 -2.29 -10.02
N LYS A 176 9.70 -1.97 -9.88
CA LYS A 176 8.62 -2.53 -10.73
C LYS A 176 8.85 -2.24 -12.21
N ALA A 177 9.15 -0.99 -12.54
CA ALA A 177 9.41 -0.59 -13.92
C ALA A 177 10.58 -1.37 -14.55
N TYR A 178 11.68 -1.51 -13.81
CA TYR A 178 12.82 -2.33 -14.20
C TYR A 178 12.44 -3.80 -14.40
N LEU A 179 11.77 -4.44 -13.42
CA LEU A 179 11.41 -5.85 -13.48
C LEU A 179 10.47 -6.17 -14.65
N ASN A 180 9.50 -5.29 -14.90
CA ASN A 180 8.60 -5.42 -16.05
C ASN A 180 9.37 -5.38 -17.37
N ALA A 181 10.27 -4.42 -17.53
CA ALA A 181 11.09 -4.29 -18.72
C ALA A 181 12.06 -5.46 -18.90
N TYR A 182 12.73 -5.88 -17.82
CA TYR A 182 13.64 -7.02 -17.81
C TYR A 182 12.94 -8.35 -18.15
N THR A 183 11.64 -8.48 -17.87
CA THR A 183 10.89 -9.67 -18.24
C THR A 183 10.88 -9.91 -19.75
N TYR A 184 10.79 -8.87 -20.58
CA TYR A 184 10.89 -9.01 -22.04
C TYR A 184 12.26 -9.53 -22.48
N PHE A 185 13.35 -9.12 -21.79
CA PHE A 185 14.68 -9.67 -22.03
C PHE A 185 14.76 -11.16 -21.69
N LYS A 186 14.25 -11.58 -20.54
CA LYS A 186 14.24 -13.00 -20.11
C LYS A 186 13.51 -13.91 -21.10
N ILE A 187 12.41 -13.45 -21.65
CA ILE A 187 11.65 -14.22 -22.65
C ILE A 187 12.16 -14.00 -24.08
N GLN A 188 13.36 -13.41 -24.24
CA GLN A 188 14.04 -13.19 -25.51
C GLN A 188 13.28 -12.31 -26.53
N ARG A 189 12.36 -11.48 -26.05
CA ARG A 189 11.65 -10.48 -26.89
C ARG A 189 12.48 -9.20 -26.96
N TYR A 190 13.70 -9.29 -27.56
CA TYR A 190 14.72 -8.26 -27.50
C TYR A 190 14.26 -6.88 -28.02
N LYS A 191 13.49 -6.84 -29.12
CA LYS A 191 12.91 -5.58 -29.62
C LYS A 191 12.02 -4.90 -28.59
N SER A 192 11.11 -5.67 -27.96
CA SER A 192 10.24 -5.16 -26.89
C SER A 192 11.02 -4.82 -25.63
N ALA A 193 12.07 -5.59 -25.30
CA ALA A 193 12.95 -5.31 -24.18
C ALA A 193 13.60 -3.93 -24.28
N VAL A 194 14.19 -3.60 -25.46
CA VAL A 194 14.80 -2.27 -25.70
C VAL A 194 13.79 -1.14 -25.48
N VAL A 195 12.58 -1.28 -26.03
CA VAL A 195 11.53 -0.27 -25.86
C VAL A 195 11.12 -0.12 -24.40
N ALA A 196 10.85 -1.24 -23.71
CA ALA A 196 10.41 -1.23 -22.33
C ALA A 196 11.49 -0.68 -21.37
N LEU A 197 12.77 -1.07 -21.59
CA LEU A 197 13.90 -0.58 -20.80
C LEU A 197 14.12 0.93 -20.99
N ARG A 198 14.02 1.44 -22.23
CA ARG A 198 14.09 2.89 -22.50
C ARG A 198 12.93 3.64 -21.83
N ASN A 199 11.72 3.09 -21.86
CA ASN A 199 10.58 3.68 -21.18
C ASN A 199 10.77 3.72 -19.66
N ALA A 200 11.37 2.67 -19.06
CA ALA A 200 11.70 2.66 -17.63
C ALA A 200 12.69 3.78 -17.26
N LEU A 201 13.74 4.01 -18.10
CA LEU A 201 14.67 5.13 -17.91
C LEU A 201 14.02 6.49 -18.10
N LYS A 202 13.09 6.62 -19.05
CA LYS A 202 12.36 7.86 -19.27
C LYS A 202 11.44 8.19 -18.09
N GLN A 203 10.80 7.17 -17.52
CA GLN A 203 9.90 7.33 -16.38
C GLN A 203 10.67 7.61 -15.08
N TYR A 204 11.82 6.96 -14.89
CA TYR A 204 12.65 7.08 -13.69
C TYR A 204 14.12 7.30 -14.07
N PRO A 205 14.52 8.53 -14.44
CA PRO A 205 15.90 8.82 -14.88
C PRO A 205 16.94 8.54 -13.80
N ASP A 206 16.58 8.70 -12.54
CA ASP A 206 17.41 8.54 -11.34
C ASP A 206 17.35 7.13 -10.73
N THR A 207 16.85 6.14 -11.48
CA THR A 207 16.70 4.78 -10.98
C THR A 207 18.05 4.15 -10.59
N PRO A 208 18.16 3.44 -9.44
CA PRO A 208 19.36 2.68 -9.08
C PRO A 208 19.65 1.52 -10.04
N TYR A 209 18.69 1.13 -10.88
CA TYR A 209 18.83 0.08 -11.89
C TYR A 209 19.37 0.59 -13.22
N ARG A 210 19.89 1.84 -13.29
CA ARG A 210 20.28 2.49 -14.53
C ARG A 210 21.38 1.73 -15.27
N GLU A 211 22.41 1.27 -14.55
CA GLU A 211 23.48 0.45 -15.12
C GLU A 211 22.93 -0.85 -15.72
N ASP A 212 22.08 -1.56 -14.97
CA ASP A 212 21.44 -2.79 -15.43
C ASP A 212 20.61 -2.55 -16.70
N ILE A 213 19.81 -1.49 -16.69
CA ILE A 213 18.94 -1.15 -17.82
C ILE A 213 19.74 -0.86 -19.08
N LEU A 214 20.78 -0.02 -19.01
CA LEU A 214 21.64 0.30 -20.15
C LEU A 214 22.39 -0.93 -20.66
N TYR A 215 22.89 -1.76 -19.75
CA TYR A 215 23.50 -3.04 -20.11
C TYR A 215 22.54 -3.94 -20.88
N PHE A 216 21.31 -4.15 -20.37
CA PHE A 216 20.33 -5.00 -21.04
C PHE A 216 19.81 -4.40 -22.35
N ILE A 217 19.82 -3.09 -22.52
CA ILE A 217 19.56 -2.44 -23.81
C ILE A 217 20.66 -2.83 -24.81
N ALA A 218 21.94 -2.72 -24.42
CA ALA A 218 23.05 -3.06 -25.29
C ALA A 218 23.06 -4.55 -25.69
N VAL A 219 22.88 -5.45 -24.72
CA VAL A 219 22.77 -6.90 -24.99
C VAL A 219 21.56 -7.22 -25.86
N SER A 220 20.42 -6.58 -25.64
CA SER A 220 19.19 -6.80 -26.43
C SER A 220 19.39 -6.35 -27.88
N ASN A 221 20.02 -5.19 -28.11
CA ASN A 221 20.34 -4.71 -29.46
C ASN A 221 21.30 -5.68 -30.17
N TYR A 222 22.33 -6.17 -29.49
CA TYR A 222 23.23 -7.16 -30.06
C TYR A 222 22.51 -8.46 -30.42
N ARG A 223 21.72 -9.04 -29.51
CA ARG A 223 20.95 -10.26 -29.78
C ARG A 223 19.95 -10.07 -30.91
N LEU A 224 19.32 -8.91 -30.97
CA LEU A 224 18.39 -8.55 -32.06
C LEU A 224 19.10 -8.43 -33.39
N ALA A 225 20.28 -7.80 -33.46
CA ALA A 225 21.08 -7.68 -34.67
C ALA A 225 21.57 -9.04 -35.16
N HIS A 226 22.18 -9.82 -34.26
CA HIS A 226 22.75 -11.14 -34.56
C HIS A 226 21.70 -12.11 -35.11
N ASN A 227 20.47 -12.10 -34.58
CA ASN A 227 19.37 -12.98 -34.99
C ASN A 227 18.51 -12.39 -36.13
N SER A 228 19.01 -11.38 -36.84
CA SER A 228 18.26 -10.70 -37.90
C SER A 228 18.62 -11.24 -39.30
N ILE A 229 17.71 -11.05 -40.25
CA ILE A 229 18.00 -11.22 -41.69
C ILE A 229 18.97 -10.15 -42.16
N SER A 230 19.79 -10.48 -43.18
CA SER A 230 20.86 -9.62 -43.67
C SER A 230 20.47 -8.18 -43.95
N ASP A 231 19.31 -7.97 -44.57
CA ASP A 231 18.80 -6.64 -44.93
C ASP A 231 18.58 -5.70 -43.74
N LYS A 232 18.42 -6.26 -42.52
CA LYS A 232 18.16 -5.50 -41.29
C LYS A 232 19.35 -5.50 -40.34
N GLN A 233 20.36 -6.31 -40.59
CA GLN A 233 21.49 -6.46 -39.68
C GLN A 233 22.32 -5.17 -39.58
N GLY A 234 22.57 -4.50 -40.73
CA GLY A 234 23.36 -3.28 -40.75
C GLY A 234 22.83 -2.18 -39.85
N GLU A 235 21.56 -1.81 -40.03
CA GLU A 235 20.88 -0.82 -39.16
C GLU A 235 20.90 -1.23 -37.68
N ARG A 236 20.70 -2.52 -37.40
CA ARG A 236 20.66 -3.02 -36.04
C ARG A 236 22.01 -3.06 -35.36
N TYR A 237 23.10 -3.33 -36.11
CA TYR A 237 24.47 -3.24 -35.57
C TYR A 237 24.87 -1.79 -35.29
N LEU A 238 24.38 -0.78 -36.02
CA LEU A 238 24.54 0.63 -35.64
C LEU A 238 23.90 0.91 -34.27
N ASN A 239 22.69 0.36 -34.00
CA ASN A 239 22.07 0.49 -32.67
C ASN A 239 22.86 -0.21 -31.55
N VAL A 240 23.66 -1.25 -31.86
CA VAL A 240 24.59 -1.85 -30.88
C VAL A 240 25.69 -0.86 -30.53
N LEU A 241 26.30 -0.18 -31.54
CA LEU A 241 27.30 0.85 -31.29
C LEU A 241 26.74 1.96 -30.38
N ASP A 242 25.59 2.52 -30.72
CA ASP A 242 24.95 3.61 -29.94
C ASP A 242 24.69 3.20 -28.48
N SER A 243 24.17 2.01 -28.27
CA SER A 243 23.88 1.52 -26.92
C SER A 243 25.14 1.18 -26.12
N TYR A 244 26.21 0.71 -26.78
CA TYR A 244 27.50 0.51 -26.15
C TYR A 244 28.10 1.83 -25.67
N TYR A 245 28.18 2.83 -26.57
CA TYR A 245 28.71 4.12 -26.18
C TYR A 245 27.89 4.82 -25.08
N SER A 246 26.56 4.70 -25.14
CA SER A 246 25.69 5.19 -24.06
C SER A 246 26.02 4.54 -22.72
N PHE A 247 26.28 3.22 -22.69
CA PHE A 247 26.66 2.50 -21.47
C PHE A 247 28.05 2.92 -20.97
N ILE A 248 29.05 2.94 -21.83
CA ILE A 248 30.46 3.22 -21.44
C ILE A 248 30.66 4.67 -21.00
N ASN A 249 29.94 5.62 -21.60
CA ASN A 249 29.99 7.03 -21.18
C ASN A 249 29.49 7.24 -19.75
N GLU A 250 28.50 6.45 -19.31
CA GLU A 250 27.97 6.57 -17.95
C GLU A 250 28.69 5.63 -16.96
N PHE A 251 29.14 4.45 -17.42
CA PHE A 251 29.72 3.41 -16.56
C PHE A 251 31.06 2.88 -17.12
N PRO A 252 32.11 3.72 -17.24
CA PRO A 252 33.39 3.33 -17.85
C PRO A 252 34.11 2.22 -17.06
N GLU A 253 33.92 2.15 -15.73
CA GLU A 253 34.56 1.19 -14.83
C GLU A 253 33.73 -0.07 -14.57
N SER A 254 32.60 -0.22 -15.27
CA SER A 254 31.71 -1.38 -15.07
C SER A 254 32.40 -2.70 -15.41
N LYS A 255 32.21 -3.70 -14.56
CA LYS A 255 32.69 -5.08 -14.80
C LYS A 255 32.08 -5.71 -16.06
N ARG A 256 30.92 -5.19 -16.51
CA ARG A 256 30.18 -5.66 -17.70
C ARG A 256 30.80 -5.16 -19.01
N ARG A 257 31.69 -4.19 -18.95
CA ARG A 257 32.35 -3.59 -20.09
C ARG A 257 33.00 -4.63 -21.01
N LYS A 258 33.77 -5.58 -20.45
CA LYS A 258 34.46 -6.62 -21.20
C LYS A 258 33.54 -7.47 -22.07
N GLU A 259 32.33 -7.75 -21.59
CA GLU A 259 31.33 -8.49 -22.37
C GLU A 259 30.83 -7.65 -23.53
N LEU A 260 30.48 -6.38 -23.27
CA LEU A 260 30.00 -5.48 -24.31
C LEU A 260 31.07 -5.15 -25.35
N GLU A 261 32.37 -5.09 -25.00
CA GLU A 261 33.50 -4.92 -25.94
C GLU A 261 33.59 -6.05 -26.94
N ARG A 262 33.25 -7.27 -26.54
CA ARG A 262 33.17 -8.41 -27.45
C ARG A 262 32.04 -8.25 -28.47
N TYR A 263 30.86 -7.79 -28.04
CA TYR A 263 29.72 -7.56 -28.91
C TYR A 263 29.94 -6.40 -29.88
N ILE A 264 30.58 -5.32 -29.44
CA ILE A 264 30.88 -4.19 -30.30
C ILE A 264 31.94 -4.52 -31.35
N LYS A 265 32.94 -5.37 -31.01
CA LYS A 265 33.95 -5.82 -31.97
C LYS A 265 33.27 -6.56 -33.14
N GLU A 266 32.38 -7.51 -32.83
CA GLU A 266 31.63 -8.24 -33.84
C GLU A 266 30.74 -7.31 -34.69
N ALA A 267 30.09 -6.32 -34.05
CA ALA A 267 29.29 -5.33 -34.76
C ALA A 267 30.13 -4.49 -35.72
N LYS A 268 31.31 -4.02 -35.32
CA LYS A 268 32.21 -3.27 -36.19
C LYS A 268 32.74 -4.11 -37.34
N ASP A 269 33.21 -5.34 -37.07
CA ASP A 269 33.67 -6.28 -38.09
C ASP A 269 32.59 -6.55 -39.16
N TYR A 270 31.33 -6.61 -38.76
CA TYR A 270 30.21 -6.76 -39.70
C TYR A 270 29.98 -5.51 -40.54
N LEU A 271 29.97 -4.33 -39.91
CA LEU A 271 29.70 -3.05 -40.59
C LEU A 271 30.83 -2.73 -41.60
N ASP A 272 32.10 -2.97 -41.24
CA ASP A 272 33.27 -2.77 -42.10
C ASP A 272 33.22 -3.68 -43.34
N LYS A 273 32.89 -4.96 -43.15
CA LYS A 273 32.76 -5.94 -44.26
C LYS A 273 31.68 -5.55 -45.26
N ASN A 274 30.62 -4.92 -44.81
CA ASN A 274 29.47 -4.55 -45.66
C ASN A 274 29.50 -3.07 -46.10
N ASN A 275 30.57 -2.32 -45.82
CA ASN A 275 30.74 -0.89 -46.14
C ASN A 275 29.57 0.02 -45.69
N ILE A 276 28.91 -0.31 -44.63
CA ILE A 276 27.65 0.40 -44.19
C ILE A 276 27.98 1.76 -43.57
N GLU A 277 29.10 1.92 -42.90
CA GLU A 277 29.54 3.21 -42.31
C GLU A 277 29.92 4.26 -43.37
N LYS A 278 30.24 3.85 -44.61
CA LYS A 278 30.68 4.77 -45.68
C LYS A 278 29.53 5.39 -46.47
N GLN A 279 28.25 5.01 -46.16
CA GLN A 279 27.08 5.50 -46.88
C GLN A 279 26.24 6.51 -46.09
N LYS A 280 26.67 6.93 -44.91
CA LYS A 280 26.10 8.05 -44.14
C LYS A 280 27.07 9.20 -44.08
#